data_459ffff7461216e839ecfa35cd8784f0
#
_entry.id   459ffff7461216e839ecfa35cd8784f0
#
_cell.length_a   1.000
_cell.length_b   1.000
_cell.length_c   1.000
_cell.angle_alpha   90.00
_cell.angle_beta   90.00
_cell.angle_gamma   90.00
#
_symmetry.space_group_name_H-M   'P 1'
#
loop_
_entity.id
_entity.type
_entity.pdbx_description
1 polymer ?
#
loop_
_entity_poly.entity_id
_entity_poly.type
_entity_poly.pdbx_seq_one_letter_code
_entity_poly.pdbx_strand_id
1 'polypeptide(L)'
;MRGVLIALGLSTSSVAHAQMTSMPPGAPTEAAPFGSPVDDQRVYIHAALEQLDSRVTGDGADLRWMGEGWIGTDSNRLWIKSEGQLDRHGQVSDGQLELLYDRPISPYFDVQAGARFDLDSRPGRGWAALGVEGLAPYRIYVAATGYLGDGGRAAAKLEASYDLLLTQRLILSPQGEVNLYSRADPIRHIGAGVSQLDAGLRLRYEITRKFAPYIGVAIERA
;
A
#
# COMPACT_ATOMS: atom_id res chain seq x y z
N MET A 1 14.16 0.26 22.18
CA MET A 1 13.42 1.51 21.92
C MET A 1 14.28 2.31 20.96
N ARG A 2 14.04 2.21 19.67
CA ARG A 2 14.64 3.08 18.67
C ARG A 2 13.76 4.32 18.53
N GLY A 3 14.36 5.47 18.51
CA GLY A 3 13.84 6.79 18.80
C GLY A 3 12.70 7.28 17.91
N VAL A 4 12.18 8.44 18.26
CA VAL A 4 11.20 9.20 17.49
C VAL A 4 11.83 9.61 16.17
N LEU A 5 11.24 9.18 15.05
CA LEU A 5 11.64 9.54 13.70
C LEU A 5 10.83 10.76 13.26
N ILE A 6 11.49 11.77 12.71
CA ILE A 6 10.81 12.90 12.07
C ILE A 6 10.85 12.63 10.56
N ALA A 7 9.69 12.48 9.95
CA ALA A 7 9.56 12.28 8.52
C ALA A 7 9.05 13.56 7.84
N LEU A 8 9.68 13.90 6.72
CA LEU A 8 9.19 14.92 5.78
C LEU A 8 8.94 14.21 4.45
N GLY A 9 7.72 14.20 3.99
CA GLY A 9 7.39 13.39 2.84
C GLY A 9 6.35 13.98 1.91
N LEU A 10 6.16 13.30 0.79
CA LEU A 10 5.25 13.64 -0.29
C LEU A 10 4.35 12.44 -0.59
N SER A 11 3.07 12.68 -0.81
CA SER A 11 2.16 11.70 -1.40
C SER A 11 1.60 12.25 -2.71
N THR A 12 1.57 11.41 -3.74
CA THR A 12 1.01 11.76 -5.04
C THR A 12 0.15 10.62 -5.54
N SER A 13 -1.03 10.94 -6.06
CA SER A 13 -1.89 9.99 -6.75
C SER A 13 -2.24 10.49 -8.14
N SER A 14 -2.19 9.62 -9.14
CA SER A 14 -2.63 9.91 -10.49
C SER A 14 -3.57 8.82 -10.99
N VAL A 15 -4.77 9.24 -11.43
CA VAL A 15 -5.69 8.36 -12.15
C VAL A 15 -5.53 8.66 -13.63
N ALA A 16 -4.96 7.74 -14.41
CA ALA A 16 -4.91 7.82 -15.84
C ALA A 16 -6.12 7.08 -16.43
N HIS A 17 -6.95 7.79 -17.20
CA HIS A 17 -8.05 7.17 -17.93
C HIS A 17 -7.52 6.70 -19.27
N ALA A 18 -7.35 5.40 -19.45
CA ALA A 18 -7.13 4.83 -20.78
C ALA A 18 -8.48 4.69 -21.48
N GLN A 19 -8.80 5.61 -22.40
CA GLN A 19 -9.92 5.42 -23.31
C GLN A 19 -9.48 4.51 -24.45
N MET A 20 -9.78 3.24 -24.37
CA MET A 20 -9.80 2.37 -25.53
C MET A 20 -11.19 2.47 -26.15
N THR A 21 -11.34 3.41 -27.10
CA THR A 21 -12.54 3.50 -27.92
C THR A 21 -12.36 2.56 -29.11
N SER A 22 -12.76 1.32 -28.97
CA SER A 22 -13.10 0.48 -30.11
C SER A 22 -14.53 0.01 -29.96
N MET A 23 -15.44 0.79 -30.51
CA MET A 23 -16.80 0.35 -30.74
C MET A 23 -16.78 -0.77 -31.81
N PRO A 24 -17.28 -1.97 -31.55
CA PRO A 24 -17.43 -2.98 -32.58
C PRO A 24 -18.45 -2.48 -33.63
N PRO A 25 -18.16 -2.62 -34.94
CA PRO A 25 -19.14 -2.28 -35.97
C PRO A 25 -20.30 -3.28 -35.90
N GLY A 26 -21.50 -2.78 -35.60
CA GLY A 26 -22.72 -3.57 -35.66
C GLY A 26 -23.63 -3.54 -34.43
N ALA A 27 -23.44 -2.64 -33.50
CA ALA A 27 -24.39 -2.45 -32.39
C ALA A 27 -25.73 -1.91 -32.93
N PRO A 28 -26.90 -2.49 -32.57
CA PRO A 28 -28.20 -1.99 -33.00
C PRO A 28 -28.39 -0.54 -32.50
N THR A 29 -28.79 0.33 -33.40
CA THR A 29 -29.01 1.76 -33.18
C THR A 29 -30.30 2.07 -32.39
N GLU A 30 -30.85 1.13 -31.65
CA GLU A 30 -31.94 1.41 -30.72
C GLU A 30 -31.33 1.85 -29.39
N ALA A 31 -31.15 3.17 -29.26
CA ALA A 31 -30.81 3.79 -27.98
C ALA A 31 -31.90 3.43 -26.97
N ALA A 32 -31.55 2.70 -25.93
CA ALA A 32 -32.41 2.53 -24.77
C ALA A 32 -32.78 3.93 -24.26
N PRO A 33 -34.06 4.18 -23.87
CA PRO A 33 -34.53 5.52 -23.54
C PRO A 33 -33.87 6.17 -22.31
N PHE A 34 -32.95 5.46 -21.64
CA PHE A 34 -32.25 5.91 -20.43
C PHE A 34 -30.71 5.89 -20.55
N GLY A 35 -30.17 5.83 -21.77
CA GLY A 35 -28.72 5.73 -21.99
C GLY A 35 -28.19 4.31 -21.87
N SER A 36 -26.90 4.15 -22.13
CA SER A 36 -26.21 2.86 -21.94
C SER A 36 -26.18 2.52 -20.46
N PRO A 37 -26.44 1.27 -20.07
CA PRO A 37 -26.15 0.83 -18.70
C PRO A 37 -24.69 1.13 -18.35
N VAL A 38 -24.40 1.29 -17.09
CA VAL A 38 -23.03 1.53 -16.59
C VAL A 38 -22.11 0.48 -17.20
N ASP A 39 -21.00 0.92 -17.80
CA ASP A 39 -20.02 0.03 -18.40
C ASP A 39 -19.06 -0.50 -17.32
N ASP A 40 -19.48 -1.55 -16.65
CA ASP A 40 -18.70 -2.21 -15.58
C ASP A 40 -17.44 -2.92 -16.12
N GLN A 41 -17.25 -2.97 -17.42
CA GLN A 41 -16.08 -3.59 -18.07
C GLN A 41 -15.01 -2.57 -18.46
N ARG A 42 -15.23 -1.30 -18.16
CA ARG A 42 -14.24 -0.28 -18.45
C ARG A 42 -12.98 -0.51 -17.65
N VAL A 43 -11.83 -0.53 -18.34
CA VAL A 43 -10.52 -0.68 -17.71
C VAL A 43 -10.03 0.67 -17.23
N TYR A 44 -9.64 0.72 -15.97
CA TYR A 44 -9.02 1.88 -15.31
C TYR A 44 -7.58 1.55 -14.96
N ILE A 45 -6.76 2.58 -14.87
CA ILE A 45 -5.39 2.51 -14.38
C ILE A 45 -5.26 3.54 -13.26
N HIS A 46 -4.71 3.11 -12.16
CA HIS A 46 -4.38 3.95 -11.01
C HIS A 46 -2.92 3.79 -10.67
N ALA A 47 -2.27 4.88 -10.24
CA ALA A 47 -0.94 4.85 -9.65
C ALA A 47 -0.85 5.92 -8.58
N ALA A 48 -0.28 5.58 -7.44
CA ALA A 48 -0.06 6.48 -6.33
C ALA A 48 1.34 6.26 -5.74
N LEU A 49 2.01 7.33 -5.38
CA LEU A 49 3.14 7.33 -4.47
C LEU A 49 2.62 7.84 -3.13
N GLU A 50 2.34 6.91 -2.22
CA GLU A 50 1.70 7.23 -0.95
C GLU A 50 2.66 7.83 0.05
N GLN A 51 3.92 7.39 -0.03
CA GLN A 51 4.95 7.82 0.88
C GLN A 51 6.30 7.94 0.16
N LEU A 52 6.93 9.09 0.32
CA LEU A 52 8.33 9.30 0.00
C LEU A 52 8.88 10.23 1.09
N ASP A 53 9.59 9.66 2.06
CA ASP A 53 10.08 10.42 3.20
C ASP A 53 11.56 10.15 3.48
N SER A 54 12.22 11.21 3.91
CA SER A 54 13.53 11.12 4.53
C SER A 54 13.33 11.02 6.04
N ARG A 55 13.78 9.92 6.62
CA ARG A 55 13.73 9.67 8.07
C ARG A 55 15.09 9.96 8.68
N VAL A 56 15.13 10.91 9.59
CA VAL A 56 16.36 11.26 10.32
C VAL A 56 16.36 10.49 11.63
N THR A 57 17.39 9.66 11.81
CA THR A 57 17.67 8.93 13.06
C THR A 57 18.98 9.42 13.68
N GLY A 58 19.27 9.00 14.90
CA GLY A 58 20.57 9.30 15.53
C GLY A 58 21.78 8.79 14.74
N ASP A 59 21.59 7.82 13.86
CA ASP A 59 22.63 7.13 13.08
C ASP A 59 22.73 7.60 11.62
N GLY A 60 21.85 8.52 11.18
CA GLY A 60 21.84 9.05 9.82
C GLY A 60 20.44 9.33 9.25
N ALA A 61 20.38 9.51 7.94
CA ALA A 61 19.14 9.70 7.20
C ALA A 61 18.91 8.52 6.25
N ASP A 62 17.71 7.96 6.30
CA ASP A 62 17.22 6.91 5.43
C ASP A 62 16.10 7.46 4.56
N LEU A 63 15.97 6.92 3.34
CA LEU A 63 14.85 7.25 2.44
C LEU A 63 13.89 6.07 2.41
N ARG A 64 12.62 6.30 2.74
CA ARG A 64 11.54 5.31 2.61
C ARG A 64 10.60 5.69 1.48
N TRP A 65 10.18 4.69 0.71
CA TRP A 65 9.14 4.83 -0.28
C TRP A 65 8.02 3.82 -0.06
N MET A 66 6.82 4.20 -0.45
CA MET A 66 5.67 3.33 -0.57
C MET A 66 4.85 3.80 -1.77
N GLY A 67 4.65 2.93 -2.72
CA GLY A 67 3.89 3.23 -3.93
C GLY A 67 3.09 2.03 -4.37
N GLU A 68 1.97 2.32 -4.99
CA GLU A 68 1.07 1.30 -5.50
C GLU A 68 0.47 1.71 -6.84
N GLY A 69 0.01 0.72 -7.56
CA GLY A 69 -0.74 0.93 -8.78
C GLY A 69 -1.60 -0.28 -9.09
N TRP A 70 -2.68 -0.05 -9.81
CA TRP A 70 -3.52 -1.13 -10.29
C TRP A 70 -4.07 -0.85 -11.68
N ILE A 71 -4.37 -1.92 -12.38
CA ILE A 71 -5.06 -1.93 -13.65
C ILE A 71 -6.19 -2.96 -13.60
N GLY A 72 -7.36 -2.59 -14.08
CA GLY A 72 -8.49 -3.51 -14.12
C GLY A 72 -9.83 -2.83 -14.26
N THR A 73 -10.88 -3.59 -13.99
CA THR A 73 -12.28 -3.15 -13.96
C THR A 73 -12.74 -2.92 -12.53
N ASP A 74 -13.99 -2.53 -12.33
CA ASP A 74 -14.57 -2.34 -11.00
C ASP A 74 -14.58 -3.63 -10.17
N SER A 75 -14.59 -4.80 -10.81
CA SER A 75 -14.70 -6.11 -10.14
C SER A 75 -13.45 -6.98 -10.20
N ASN A 76 -12.45 -6.63 -11.00
CA ASN A 76 -11.22 -7.42 -11.15
C ASN A 76 -10.04 -6.48 -11.40
N ARG A 77 -9.08 -6.46 -10.47
CA ARG A 77 -7.92 -5.58 -10.54
C ARG A 77 -6.63 -6.38 -10.36
N LEU A 78 -5.60 -5.97 -11.06
CA LEU A 78 -4.24 -6.43 -10.83
C LEU A 78 -3.49 -5.29 -10.15
N TRP A 79 -3.04 -5.53 -8.93
CA TRP A 79 -2.28 -4.59 -8.12
C TRP A 79 -0.78 -4.88 -8.18
N ILE A 80 -0.02 -3.83 -8.16
CA ILE A 80 1.41 -3.83 -7.89
C ILE A 80 1.65 -2.88 -6.72
N LYS A 81 2.23 -3.38 -5.63
CA LYS A 81 2.60 -2.58 -4.47
C LYS A 81 4.10 -2.71 -4.28
N SER A 82 4.78 -1.59 -4.02
CA SER A 82 6.22 -1.56 -3.75
C SER A 82 6.48 -0.67 -2.57
N GLU A 83 7.14 -1.21 -1.58
CA GLU A 83 7.64 -0.44 -0.44
C GLU A 83 9.08 -0.80 -0.14
N GLY A 84 9.79 0.12 0.51
CA GLY A 84 11.15 -0.16 0.92
C GLY A 84 11.85 1.03 1.53
N GLN A 85 13.09 0.74 1.94
CA GLN A 85 13.95 1.70 2.59
C GLN A 85 15.36 1.63 1.98
N LEU A 86 15.92 2.79 1.65
CA LEU A 86 17.32 2.95 1.28
C LEU A 86 18.08 3.45 2.50
N ASP A 87 19.19 2.76 2.78
CA ASP A 87 20.12 3.23 3.78
C ASP A 87 20.95 4.43 3.27
N ARG A 88 21.75 5.03 4.16
CA ARG A 88 22.66 6.14 3.83
C ARG A 88 23.68 5.83 2.72
N HIS A 89 23.88 4.57 2.37
CA HIS A 89 24.78 4.14 1.30
C HIS A 89 24.04 3.89 -0.02
N GLY A 90 22.72 4.13 -0.06
CA GLY A 90 21.87 3.87 -1.22
C GLY A 90 21.58 2.39 -1.45
N GLN A 91 21.76 1.54 -0.45
CA GLN A 91 21.42 0.13 -0.53
C GLN A 91 20.01 -0.10 0.00
N VAL A 92 19.27 -0.98 -0.67
CA VAL A 92 17.96 -1.41 -0.18
C VAL A 92 18.15 -2.24 1.08
N SER A 93 17.82 -1.68 2.22
CA SER A 93 17.93 -2.35 3.52
C SER A 93 16.71 -3.22 3.81
N ASP A 94 15.54 -2.77 3.37
CA ASP A 94 14.27 -3.46 3.44
C ASP A 94 13.45 -3.06 2.22
N GLY A 95 13.04 -4.03 1.41
CA GLY A 95 12.29 -3.77 0.18
C GLY A 95 11.40 -4.95 -0.15
N GLN A 96 10.21 -4.66 -0.61
CA GLN A 96 9.26 -5.67 -1.06
C GLN A 96 8.49 -5.20 -2.28
N LEU A 97 8.14 -6.16 -3.10
CA LEU A 97 7.27 -6.00 -4.27
C LEU A 97 6.15 -7.02 -4.17
N GLU A 98 4.91 -6.58 -4.27
CA GLU A 98 3.75 -7.44 -4.29
C GLU A 98 3.02 -7.32 -5.63
N LEU A 99 2.60 -8.47 -6.15
CA LEU A 99 1.71 -8.59 -7.30
C LEU A 99 0.47 -9.34 -6.83
N LEU A 100 -0.67 -8.64 -6.80
CA LEU A 100 -1.89 -9.15 -6.21
C LEU A 100 -3.05 -9.03 -7.19
N TYR A 101 -3.81 -10.10 -7.32
CA TYR A 101 -5.13 -10.06 -7.93
C TYR A 101 -6.14 -9.67 -6.85
N ASP A 102 -6.94 -8.68 -7.15
CA ASP A 102 -7.88 -8.05 -6.22
C ASP A 102 -9.30 -8.19 -6.73
N ARG A 103 -10.21 -8.50 -5.82
CA ARG A 103 -11.63 -8.64 -6.10
C ARG A 103 -12.48 -8.14 -4.93
N PRO A 104 -13.45 -7.23 -5.18
CA PRO A 104 -14.42 -6.82 -4.18
C PRO A 104 -15.28 -8.01 -3.69
N ILE A 105 -15.34 -8.20 -2.39
CA ILE A 105 -16.24 -9.16 -1.73
C ILE A 105 -17.41 -8.47 -1.04
N SER A 106 -17.30 -7.17 -0.83
CA SER A 106 -18.37 -6.31 -0.32
C SER A 106 -18.17 -4.87 -0.82
N PRO A 107 -19.10 -3.95 -0.58
CA PRO A 107 -18.91 -2.53 -0.91
C PRO A 107 -17.75 -1.84 -0.18
N TYR A 108 -17.21 -2.48 0.86
CA TYR A 108 -16.18 -1.89 1.73
C TYR A 108 -14.91 -2.73 1.82
N PHE A 109 -14.94 -3.98 1.37
CA PHE A 109 -13.81 -4.90 1.50
C PHE A 109 -13.52 -5.63 0.21
N ASP A 110 -12.24 -5.71 -0.08
CA ASP A 110 -11.66 -6.43 -1.19
C ASP A 110 -10.81 -7.60 -0.67
N VAL A 111 -10.79 -8.70 -1.39
CA VAL A 111 -9.88 -9.83 -1.16
C VAL A 111 -8.75 -9.76 -2.17
N GLN A 112 -7.53 -9.97 -1.71
CA GLN A 112 -6.32 -9.94 -2.52
C GLN A 112 -5.60 -11.28 -2.43
N ALA A 113 -5.12 -11.79 -3.56
CA ALA A 113 -4.32 -13.00 -3.62
C ALA A 113 -3.20 -12.87 -4.65
N GLY A 114 -2.01 -13.33 -4.34
CA GLY A 114 -0.88 -13.21 -5.26
C GLY A 114 0.45 -13.61 -4.65
N ALA A 115 1.50 -12.85 -4.99
CA ALA A 115 2.85 -13.10 -4.57
C ALA A 115 3.55 -11.84 -4.08
N ARG A 116 4.40 -12.01 -3.08
CA ARG A 116 5.33 -11.01 -2.56
C ARG A 116 6.75 -11.47 -2.82
N PHE A 117 7.61 -10.54 -3.17
CA PHE A 117 9.05 -10.74 -3.37
C PHE A 117 9.82 -9.76 -2.48
N ASP A 118 10.69 -10.29 -1.64
CA ASP A 118 11.60 -9.47 -0.84
C ASP A 118 12.78 -9.04 -1.71
N LEU A 119 13.03 -7.74 -1.80
CA LEU A 119 14.02 -7.09 -2.67
C LEU A 119 15.21 -6.52 -1.87
N ASP A 120 15.45 -7.03 -0.68
CA ASP A 120 16.59 -6.61 0.12
C ASP A 120 17.93 -7.08 -0.51
N SER A 121 19.04 -6.55 -0.05
CA SER A 121 20.41 -6.85 -0.54
C SER A 121 20.85 -8.31 -0.32
N ARG A 122 19.97 -9.18 0.14
CA ARG A 122 20.17 -10.59 0.46
C ARG A 122 19.52 -11.47 -0.60
N PRO A 123 19.75 -12.79 -0.57
CA PRO A 123 19.03 -13.68 -1.48
C PRO A 123 17.51 -13.42 -1.39
N GLY A 124 16.92 -13.05 -2.53
CA GLY A 124 15.50 -12.75 -2.62
C GLY A 124 14.64 -13.90 -2.13
N ARG A 125 13.46 -13.58 -1.59
CA ARG A 125 12.46 -14.57 -1.17
C ARG A 125 11.15 -14.33 -1.87
N GLY A 126 10.48 -15.41 -2.22
CA GLY A 126 9.12 -15.40 -2.69
C GLY A 126 8.15 -15.88 -1.62
N TRP A 127 6.98 -15.27 -1.57
CA TRP A 127 5.89 -15.61 -0.69
C TRP A 127 4.59 -15.66 -1.49
N ALA A 128 3.76 -16.64 -1.23
CA ALA A 128 2.35 -16.56 -1.61
C ALA A 128 1.63 -15.64 -0.63
N ALA A 129 0.79 -14.76 -1.14
CA ALA A 129 0.05 -13.77 -0.35
C ALA A 129 -1.45 -13.98 -0.48
N LEU A 130 -2.17 -13.84 0.64
CA LEU A 130 -3.63 -13.82 0.69
C LEU A 130 -4.04 -12.79 1.75
N GLY A 131 -4.85 -11.82 1.35
CA GLY A 131 -5.24 -10.74 2.24
C GLY A 131 -6.66 -10.24 2.01
N VAL A 132 -7.09 -9.41 2.94
CA VAL A 132 -8.32 -8.63 2.87
C VAL A 132 -7.97 -7.21 3.25
N GLU A 133 -8.44 -6.25 2.47
CA GLU A 133 -8.31 -4.82 2.79
C GLU A 133 -9.62 -4.10 2.60
N GLY A 134 -9.78 -2.95 3.25
CA GLY A 134 -10.99 -2.16 3.07
C GLY A 134 -11.22 -1.12 4.15
N LEU A 135 -12.43 -0.57 4.15
CA LEU A 135 -12.88 0.46 5.08
C LEU A 135 -13.80 -0.14 6.14
N ALA A 136 -13.28 -0.23 7.36
CA ALA A 136 -14.06 -0.56 8.54
C ALA A 136 -15.00 0.63 8.93
N PRO A 137 -15.95 0.42 9.87
CA PRO A 137 -16.78 1.50 10.41
C PRO A 137 -15.94 2.72 10.82
N TYR A 138 -16.55 3.91 10.71
CA TYR A 138 -15.89 5.20 10.93
C TYR A 138 -14.79 5.56 9.92
N ARG A 139 -14.75 4.87 8.76
CA ARG A 139 -13.77 5.09 7.68
C ARG A 139 -12.33 4.79 8.11
N ILE A 140 -12.14 3.84 9.01
CA ILE A 140 -10.82 3.33 9.35
C ILE A 140 -10.41 2.38 8.24
N TYR A 141 -9.31 2.67 7.55
CA TYR A 141 -8.70 1.72 6.63
C TYR A 141 -8.05 0.59 7.42
N VAL A 142 -8.27 -0.64 7.02
CA VAL A 142 -7.66 -1.82 7.60
C VAL A 142 -7.23 -2.78 6.50
N ALA A 143 -6.07 -3.41 6.70
CA ALA A 143 -5.59 -4.49 5.85
C ALA A 143 -5.01 -5.62 6.71
N ALA A 144 -5.25 -6.85 6.31
CA ALA A 144 -4.71 -8.05 6.94
C ALA A 144 -4.26 -9.02 5.86
N THR A 145 -2.96 -9.28 5.77
CA THR A 145 -2.38 -10.15 4.75
C THR A 145 -1.56 -11.25 5.41
N GLY A 146 -1.83 -12.48 5.03
CA GLY A 146 -1.03 -13.66 5.38
C GLY A 146 -0.10 -14.03 4.25
N TYR A 147 1.12 -14.46 4.60
CA TYR A 147 2.15 -14.86 3.66
C TYR A 147 2.64 -16.27 3.97
N LEU A 148 2.84 -17.07 2.92
CA LEU A 148 3.42 -18.41 2.98
C LEU A 148 4.65 -18.45 2.08
N GLY A 149 5.80 -18.67 2.67
CA GLY A 149 7.08 -18.72 1.99
C GLY A 149 7.70 -20.11 1.97
N ASP A 150 8.86 -20.20 1.35
CA ASP A 150 9.61 -21.44 1.23
C ASP A 150 9.93 -22.09 2.58
N GLY A 151 9.93 -23.41 2.62
CA GLY A 151 10.25 -24.20 3.83
C GLY A 151 9.18 -24.10 4.93
N GLY A 152 7.94 -23.75 4.59
CA GLY A 152 6.83 -23.67 5.53
C GLY A 152 6.94 -22.48 6.49
N ARG A 153 7.60 -21.41 6.08
CA ARG A 153 7.60 -20.13 6.79
C ARG A 153 6.26 -19.45 6.57
N ALA A 154 5.69 -18.89 7.62
CA ALA A 154 4.50 -18.06 7.52
C ALA A 154 4.77 -16.69 8.15
N ALA A 155 4.14 -15.68 7.57
CA ALA A 155 4.13 -14.33 8.11
C ALA A 155 2.74 -13.72 8.00
N ALA A 156 2.46 -12.68 8.77
CA ALA A 156 1.24 -11.90 8.64
C ALA A 156 1.57 -10.42 8.85
N LYS A 157 0.89 -9.57 8.08
CA LYS A 157 0.95 -8.10 8.16
C LYS A 157 -0.43 -7.59 8.47
N LEU A 158 -0.54 -6.75 9.48
CA LEU A 158 -1.78 -6.07 9.87
C LEU A 158 -1.54 -4.58 9.78
N GLU A 159 -2.41 -3.86 9.10
CA GLU A 159 -2.31 -2.43 8.90
C GLU A 159 -3.61 -1.75 9.28
N ALA A 160 -3.51 -0.58 9.88
CA ALA A 160 -4.65 0.28 10.13
C ALA A 160 -4.25 1.74 9.98
N SER A 161 -5.11 2.53 9.36
CA SER A 161 -4.93 3.98 9.26
C SER A 161 -6.26 4.71 9.29
N TYR A 162 -6.20 5.98 9.69
CA TYR A 162 -7.37 6.83 9.75
C TYR A 162 -7.00 8.26 9.33
N ASP A 163 -7.84 8.89 8.53
CA ASP A 163 -7.67 10.28 8.12
C ASP A 163 -8.64 11.19 8.89
N LEU A 164 -8.11 11.94 9.86
CA LEU A 164 -8.85 12.94 10.60
C LEU A 164 -8.70 14.30 9.93
N LEU A 165 -9.76 14.78 9.31
CA LEU A 165 -9.80 16.10 8.69
C LEU A 165 -9.91 17.18 9.77
N LEU A 166 -8.79 17.85 10.09
CA LEU A 166 -8.79 19.01 10.98
C LEU A 166 -9.36 20.25 10.28
N THR A 167 -9.08 20.35 8.98
CA THR A 167 -9.71 21.32 8.06
C THR A 167 -9.94 20.63 6.72
N GLN A 168 -10.47 21.34 5.73
CA GLN A 168 -10.64 20.80 4.37
C GLN A 168 -9.32 20.42 3.68
N ARG A 169 -8.19 20.88 4.18
CA ARG A 169 -6.85 20.64 3.57
C ARG A 169 -5.83 20.11 4.55
N LEU A 170 -6.06 20.24 5.84
CA LEU A 170 -5.14 19.79 6.88
C LEU A 170 -5.70 18.50 7.48
N ILE A 171 -4.95 17.42 7.30
CA ILE A 171 -5.36 16.07 7.65
C ILE A 171 -4.33 15.48 8.61
N LEU A 172 -4.82 14.97 9.72
CA LEU A 172 -4.02 14.22 10.69
C LEU A 172 -4.26 12.73 10.45
N SER A 173 -3.20 11.99 10.11
CA SER A 173 -3.27 10.58 9.73
C SER A 173 -2.48 9.71 10.72
N PRO A 174 -3.10 9.19 11.79
CA PRO A 174 -2.54 8.09 12.57
C PRO A 174 -2.53 6.83 11.73
N GLN A 175 -1.45 6.05 11.86
CA GLN A 175 -1.27 4.76 11.21
C GLN A 175 -0.55 3.79 12.12
N GLY A 176 -0.82 2.51 11.94
CA GLY A 176 -0.14 1.44 12.64
C GLY A 176 0.03 0.23 11.75
N GLU A 177 1.15 -0.47 11.92
CA GLU A 177 1.49 -1.69 11.23
C GLU A 177 2.10 -2.69 12.22
N VAL A 178 1.70 -3.95 12.08
CA VAL A 178 2.24 -5.06 12.88
C VAL A 178 2.63 -6.18 11.94
N ASN A 179 3.90 -6.58 12.02
CA ASN A 179 4.44 -7.72 11.28
C ASN A 179 4.70 -8.90 12.24
N LEU A 180 4.14 -10.06 11.90
CA LEU A 180 4.28 -11.30 12.64
C LEU A 180 5.00 -12.33 11.76
N TYR A 181 5.92 -13.09 12.36
CA TYR A 181 6.61 -14.17 11.67
C TYR A 181 6.56 -15.46 12.49
N SER A 182 6.31 -16.57 11.81
CA SER A 182 6.24 -17.90 12.47
C SER A 182 7.59 -18.42 12.93
N ARG A 183 8.68 -17.95 12.32
CA ARG A 183 10.06 -18.37 12.62
C ARG A 183 11.00 -17.18 12.59
N ALA A 184 11.95 -17.19 13.52
CA ALA A 184 13.04 -16.21 13.54
C ALA A 184 13.94 -16.37 12.31
N ASP A 185 14.41 -15.22 11.80
CA ASP A 185 15.45 -15.15 10.79
C ASP A 185 16.60 -14.26 11.27
N PRO A 186 17.64 -14.88 11.86
CA PRO A 186 18.78 -14.12 12.39
C PRO A 186 19.53 -13.32 11.33
N ILE A 187 19.50 -13.77 10.06
CA ILE A 187 20.17 -13.07 8.95
C ILE A 187 19.50 -11.73 8.66
N ARG A 188 18.19 -11.63 8.87
CA ARG A 188 17.40 -10.43 8.65
C ARG A 188 17.03 -9.69 9.93
N HIS A 189 17.53 -10.15 11.07
CA HIS A 189 17.18 -9.63 12.39
C HIS A 189 15.67 -9.69 12.70
N ILE A 190 14.98 -10.68 12.12
CA ILE A 190 13.55 -10.91 12.33
C ILE A 190 13.37 -11.88 13.48
N GLY A 191 12.60 -11.51 14.50
CA GLY A 191 12.19 -12.37 15.60
C GLY A 191 11.02 -13.28 15.21
N ALA A 192 10.78 -14.35 15.98
CA ALA A 192 9.53 -15.10 15.90
C ALA A 192 8.44 -14.42 16.73
N GLY A 193 7.21 -14.47 16.27
CA GLY A 193 6.07 -13.77 16.89
C GLY A 193 5.89 -12.36 16.33
N VAL A 194 5.58 -11.39 17.18
CA VAL A 194 5.53 -9.96 16.80
C VAL A 194 6.95 -9.49 16.60
N SER A 195 7.34 -9.32 15.35
CA SER A 195 8.71 -9.00 14.97
C SER A 195 8.92 -7.52 14.74
N GLN A 196 7.89 -6.83 14.25
CA GLN A 196 7.97 -5.41 13.97
C GLN A 196 6.64 -4.75 14.31
N LEU A 197 6.71 -3.61 14.96
CA LEU A 197 5.57 -2.76 15.27
C LEU A 197 5.94 -1.34 14.88
N ASP A 198 5.21 -0.81 13.92
CA ASP A 198 5.33 0.57 13.46
C ASP A 198 4.07 1.34 13.86
N ALA A 199 4.24 2.49 14.47
CA ALA A 199 3.17 3.42 14.72
C ALA A 199 3.61 4.82 14.28
N GLY A 200 2.76 5.50 13.54
CA GLY A 200 3.06 6.81 12.97
C GLY A 200 1.90 7.78 13.11
N LEU A 201 2.26 9.05 13.19
CA LEU A 201 1.31 10.15 13.15
C LEU A 201 1.83 11.16 12.12
N ARG A 202 1.06 11.39 11.08
CA ARG A 202 1.40 12.32 10.00
C ARG A 202 0.43 13.50 9.99
N LEU A 203 0.96 14.69 9.79
CA LEU A 203 0.18 15.89 9.52
C LEU A 203 0.41 16.27 8.06
N ARG A 204 -0.59 16.05 7.23
CA ARG A 204 -0.58 16.24 5.79
C ARG A 204 -1.34 17.50 5.41
N TYR A 205 -0.78 18.30 4.50
CA TYR A 205 -1.45 19.47 3.96
C TYR A 205 -1.70 19.31 2.45
N GLU A 206 -2.96 19.22 2.05
CA GLU A 206 -3.35 19.06 0.66
C GLU A 206 -3.25 20.41 -0.08
N ILE A 207 -2.16 20.62 -0.82
CA ILE A 207 -2.02 21.75 -1.74
C ILE A 207 -2.95 21.53 -2.93
N THR A 208 -2.94 20.32 -3.47
CA THR A 208 -3.89 19.82 -4.47
C THR A 208 -4.30 18.41 -4.09
N ARG A 209 -5.36 17.86 -4.71
CA ARG A 209 -5.78 16.45 -4.50
C ARG A 209 -4.72 15.42 -4.88
N LYS A 210 -3.71 15.84 -5.67
CA LYS A 210 -2.64 14.96 -6.16
C LYS A 210 -1.30 15.21 -5.49
N PHE A 211 -1.19 16.25 -4.68
CA PHE A 211 0.06 16.64 -4.06
C PHE A 211 -0.16 17.16 -2.65
N ALA A 212 0.35 16.42 -1.68
CA ALA A 212 0.21 16.71 -0.26
C ALA A 212 1.53 16.45 0.49
N PRO A 213 2.31 17.51 0.78
CA PRO A 213 3.44 17.39 1.68
C PRO A 213 2.96 17.09 3.10
N TYR A 214 3.79 16.37 3.86
CA TYR A 214 3.51 16.07 5.25
C TYR A 214 4.76 16.10 6.13
N ILE A 215 4.53 16.30 7.40
CA ILE A 215 5.49 16.09 8.47
C ILE A 215 4.93 15.03 9.42
N GLY A 216 5.79 14.23 10.04
CA GLY A 216 5.29 13.19 10.92
C GLY A 216 6.32 12.71 11.93
N VAL A 217 5.82 11.95 12.87
CA VAL A 217 6.60 11.20 13.84
C VAL A 217 6.24 9.74 13.73
N ALA A 218 7.23 8.86 13.81
CA ALA A 218 7.01 7.44 13.81
C ALA A 218 7.82 6.78 14.93
N ILE A 219 7.30 5.68 15.46
CA ILE A 219 7.96 4.83 16.43
C ILE A 219 8.03 3.45 15.81
N GLU A 220 9.23 2.94 15.68
CA GLU A 220 9.49 1.60 15.18
C GLU A 220 10.08 0.77 16.32
N ARG A 221 9.54 -0.43 16.48
CA ARG A 221 10.05 -1.44 17.40
C ARG A 221 10.24 -2.75 16.65
N ALA A 222 11.46 -3.20 16.55
CA ALA A 222 11.88 -4.52 16.06
C ALA A 222 12.21 -5.42 17.23
#